data_bc9ca322313e19748fef5c16f97378f0
#
_entry.id   bc9ca322313e19748fef5c16f97378f0
#
_cell.length_a   1.000
_cell.length_b   1.000
_cell.length_c   1.000
_cell.angle_alpha   90.00
_cell.angle_beta   90.00
_cell.angle_gamma   90.00
#
_symmetry.space_group_name_H-M   'P 1'
#
loop_
_entity.id
_entity.type
_entity.pdbx_description
1 polymer ?
#
loop_
_entity_poly.entity_id
_entity_poly.type
_entity_poly.pdbx_seq_one_letter_code
_entity_poly.pdbx_strand_id
1 'polypeptide(L)'
;MTDIAIFENKIKVKIYGPNIELEDADMEFTTTFTDEKEPNSATLKIFNLSDKNMDAIMNNCQYIEIFTNQYGIKDSNGTLLWQKAFEGLLRDTIKKPKSSYTKSGKLRKSKAKTKYLTPAVTTGVDEADDYIEIDLQEGNGTDIGTFVSKSYKKGFDVKKILTDLAKSIGMEIVFDKNVKSFNLTYPIILHDNIRNSLTKVASYIGATCTIQENRVYIVGNEPNGVATYYQFDEENIQQPKYLQDKKIEFVAPYMPVLIVGGFVKITNKRQEIDGVFQIVKIESSFSNCDEKCETKVTVKY
;
A
#
# COMPACT_ATOMS: atom_id res chain seq x y z
N MET A 1 33.25 10.60 -19.22
CA MET A 1 32.48 9.43 -18.76
C MET A 1 31.37 9.99 -17.89
N THR A 2 30.17 10.02 -18.42
CA THR A 2 28.97 10.37 -17.63
C THR A 2 28.69 9.19 -16.75
N ASP A 3 28.81 9.39 -15.42
CA ASP A 3 28.36 8.41 -14.44
C ASP A 3 26.87 8.15 -14.72
N ILE A 4 26.59 6.94 -15.20
CA ILE A 4 25.23 6.44 -15.28
C ILE A 4 24.83 6.30 -13.80
N ALA A 5 23.99 7.22 -13.32
CA ALA A 5 23.39 7.08 -12.01
C ALA A 5 22.59 5.78 -12.02
N ILE A 6 23.13 4.75 -11.39
CA ILE A 6 22.39 3.51 -11.11
C ILE A 6 21.33 3.92 -10.10
N PHE A 7 20.08 3.98 -10.54
CA PHE A 7 18.95 4.26 -9.67
C PHE A 7 18.76 3.05 -8.74
N GLU A 8 19.29 3.17 -7.53
CA GLU A 8 19.14 2.13 -6.52
C GLU A 8 17.82 2.29 -5.80
N ASN A 9 16.89 1.39 -6.08
CA ASN A 9 15.71 1.22 -5.25
C ASN A 9 16.10 0.50 -3.95
N LYS A 10 15.64 1.01 -2.81
CA LYS A 10 15.95 0.43 -1.50
C LYS A 10 14.69 0.12 -0.74
N ILE A 11 14.70 -1.02 -0.07
CA ILE A 11 13.64 -1.44 0.85
C ILE A 11 14.25 -1.58 2.24
N LYS A 12 13.54 -1.07 3.23
CA LYS A 12 13.84 -1.31 4.63
C LYS A 12 12.62 -1.90 5.32
N VAL A 13 12.83 -2.96 6.08
CA VAL A 13 11.76 -3.66 6.80
C VAL A 13 12.11 -3.75 8.26
N LYS A 14 11.16 -3.34 9.11
CA LYS A 14 11.23 -3.55 10.57
C LYS A 14 10.24 -4.61 10.98
N ILE A 15 10.73 -5.68 11.59
CA ILE A 15 9.96 -6.85 11.99
C ILE A 15 9.90 -6.90 13.51
N TYR A 16 8.72 -6.66 14.05
CA TYR A 16 8.46 -6.64 15.49
C TYR A 16 8.06 -8.04 16.00
N GLY A 17 8.50 -8.36 17.19
CA GLY A 17 8.48 -9.68 17.79
C GLY A 17 9.91 -10.19 17.89
N PRO A 18 10.59 -10.55 16.79
CA PRO A 18 12.01 -10.88 16.82
C PRO A 18 12.92 -9.64 16.86
N ASN A 19 12.40 -8.43 16.69
CA ASN A 19 13.14 -7.16 16.63
C ASN A 19 14.27 -7.17 15.58
N ILE A 20 13.92 -7.52 14.36
CA ILE A 20 14.84 -7.57 13.22
C ILE A 20 14.60 -6.34 12.34
N GLU A 21 15.66 -5.66 11.93
CA GLU A 21 15.66 -4.63 10.90
C GLU A 21 16.50 -5.13 9.71
N LEU A 22 15.92 -5.11 8.52
CA LEU A 22 16.57 -5.52 7.27
C LEU A 22 16.59 -4.33 6.32
N GLU A 23 17.76 -4.01 5.77
CA GLU A 23 17.94 -2.93 4.80
C GLU A 23 18.70 -3.41 3.56
N ASP A 24 19.63 -4.37 3.73
CA ASP A 24 20.50 -4.86 2.66
C ASP A 24 20.06 -6.23 2.09
N ALA A 25 18.88 -6.71 2.44
CA ALA A 25 18.35 -7.96 1.89
C ALA A 25 17.63 -7.73 0.56
N ASP A 26 17.66 -8.73 -0.31
CA ASP A 26 16.83 -8.74 -1.51
C ASP A 26 15.38 -8.91 -1.12
N MET A 27 14.54 -7.98 -1.52
CA MET A 27 13.13 -7.93 -1.12
C MET A 27 12.24 -7.44 -2.26
N GLU A 28 11.04 -7.98 -2.28
CA GLU A 28 9.94 -7.45 -3.07
C GLU A 28 8.66 -7.39 -2.24
N PHE A 29 7.80 -6.44 -2.52
CA PHE A 29 6.48 -6.42 -1.91
C PHE A 29 5.42 -5.90 -2.88
N THR A 30 4.19 -6.32 -2.63
CA THR A 30 2.99 -5.78 -3.26
C THR A 30 2.06 -5.26 -2.19
N THR A 31 1.38 -4.15 -2.45
CA THR A 31 0.36 -3.59 -1.55
C THR A 31 -0.95 -3.41 -2.29
N THR A 32 -2.06 -3.56 -1.59
CA THR A 32 -3.39 -3.26 -2.09
C THR A 32 -4.12 -2.39 -1.09
N PHE A 33 -4.47 -1.18 -1.52
CA PHE A 33 -5.32 -0.24 -0.80
C PHE A 33 -6.63 -0.08 -1.55
N THR A 34 -7.76 -0.11 -0.85
CA THR A 34 -9.09 -0.04 -1.46
C THR A 34 -10.07 0.75 -0.60
N ASP A 35 -11.12 1.32 -1.24
CA ASP A 35 -12.24 1.94 -0.55
C ASP A 35 -13.30 0.92 -0.09
N GLU A 36 -13.07 -0.36 -0.35
CA GLU A 36 -13.94 -1.44 0.08
C GLU A 36 -13.83 -1.69 1.60
N LYS A 37 -14.76 -2.49 2.11
CA LYS A 37 -14.84 -2.79 3.55
C LYS A 37 -13.69 -3.65 4.08
N GLU A 38 -12.99 -4.34 3.21
CA GLU A 38 -11.85 -5.18 3.57
C GLU A 38 -10.64 -4.33 3.94
N PRO A 39 -9.87 -4.74 4.95
CA PRO A 39 -8.63 -4.06 5.29
C PRO A 39 -7.63 -4.13 4.13
N ASN A 40 -6.81 -3.09 3.99
CA ASN A 40 -5.70 -3.09 3.07
C ASN A 40 -4.72 -4.22 3.38
N SER A 41 -4.01 -4.69 2.37
CA SER A 41 -3.13 -5.85 2.50
C SER A 41 -1.79 -5.62 1.82
N ALA A 42 -0.78 -6.35 2.24
CA ALA A 42 0.48 -6.46 1.56
C ALA A 42 1.01 -7.90 1.59
N THR A 43 1.78 -8.24 0.58
CA THR A 43 2.59 -9.47 0.56
C THR A 43 4.05 -9.06 0.42
N LEU A 44 4.88 -9.47 1.35
CA LEU A 44 6.32 -9.22 1.40
C LEU A 44 7.07 -10.52 1.15
N LYS A 45 8.03 -10.50 0.23
CA LYS A 45 9.00 -11.58 0.04
C LYS A 45 10.39 -11.10 0.42
N ILE A 46 11.12 -11.92 1.15
CA ILE A 46 12.49 -11.66 1.59
C ILE A 46 13.33 -12.86 1.17
N PHE A 47 14.33 -12.58 0.36
CA PHE A 47 15.20 -13.61 -0.23
C PHE A 47 16.49 -13.78 0.58
N ASN A 48 17.08 -14.96 0.47
CA ASN A 48 18.44 -15.27 0.95
C ASN A 48 18.70 -14.94 2.43
N LEU A 49 17.67 -15.08 3.29
CA LEU A 49 17.84 -14.91 4.73
C LEU A 49 18.66 -16.04 5.34
N SER A 50 19.47 -15.70 6.36
CA SER A 50 20.11 -16.74 7.18
C SER A 50 19.06 -17.58 7.90
N ASP A 51 19.31 -18.89 8.09
CA ASP A 51 18.39 -19.78 8.79
C ASP A 51 17.96 -19.25 10.16
N LYS A 52 18.88 -18.64 10.89
CA LYS A 52 18.60 -18.02 12.20
C LYS A 52 17.56 -16.90 12.10
N ASN A 53 17.69 -16.00 11.13
CA ASN A 53 16.74 -14.90 10.95
C ASN A 53 15.42 -15.43 10.44
N MET A 54 15.45 -16.38 9.52
CA MET A 54 14.26 -17.04 8.99
C MET A 54 13.44 -17.69 10.11
N ASP A 55 14.07 -18.50 10.96
CA ASP A 55 13.41 -19.16 12.09
C ASP A 55 12.87 -18.13 13.10
N ALA A 56 13.62 -17.08 13.37
CA ALA A 56 13.18 -16.01 14.28
C ALA A 56 11.92 -15.29 13.74
N ILE A 57 11.89 -14.98 12.44
CA ILE A 57 10.75 -14.34 11.80
C ILE A 57 9.55 -15.29 11.78
N MET A 58 9.73 -16.53 11.33
CA MET A 58 8.64 -17.50 11.22
C MET A 58 7.94 -17.79 12.56
N ASN A 59 8.68 -17.79 13.66
CA ASN A 59 8.15 -18.16 14.97
C ASN A 59 7.63 -16.99 15.79
N ASN A 60 8.13 -15.76 15.55
CA ASN A 60 7.90 -14.64 16.45
C ASN A 60 7.39 -13.36 15.77
N CYS A 61 7.25 -13.32 14.44
CA CYS A 61 6.76 -12.15 13.74
C CYS A 61 5.32 -11.84 14.15
N GLN A 62 5.07 -10.59 14.51
CA GLN A 62 3.74 -10.10 14.90
C GLN A 62 3.28 -8.93 14.04
N TYR A 63 4.18 -8.02 13.74
CA TYR A 63 3.91 -6.77 13.06
C TYR A 63 5.11 -6.36 12.21
N ILE A 64 4.85 -5.78 11.04
CA ILE A 64 5.88 -5.35 10.09
C ILE A 64 5.61 -3.94 9.62
N GLU A 65 6.66 -3.13 9.52
CA GLU A 65 6.69 -1.87 8.80
C GLU A 65 7.61 -1.99 7.59
N ILE A 66 7.12 -1.55 6.43
CA ILE A 66 7.86 -1.53 5.16
C ILE A 66 8.11 -0.08 4.76
N PHE A 67 9.36 0.24 4.49
CA PHE A 67 9.79 1.56 4.02
C PHE A 67 10.49 1.41 2.68
N THR A 68 10.33 2.41 1.83
CA THR A 68 11.00 2.50 0.53
C THR A 68 11.81 3.79 0.43
N ASN A 69 12.89 3.70 -0.31
CA ASN A 69 13.61 4.84 -0.84
C ASN A 69 13.80 4.62 -2.33
N GLN A 70 13.07 5.38 -3.13
CA GLN A 70 13.17 5.32 -4.57
C GLN A 70 14.33 6.21 -5.04
N TYR A 71 15.16 5.67 -5.93
CA TYR A 71 16.30 6.39 -6.53
C TYR A 71 17.41 6.81 -5.55
N GLY A 72 17.51 6.21 -4.38
CA GLY A 72 18.56 6.57 -3.41
C GLY A 72 18.50 8.02 -2.93
N ILE A 73 17.30 8.64 -2.89
CA ILE A 73 17.13 10.04 -2.49
C ILE A 73 17.63 10.25 -1.05
N LYS A 74 18.46 11.27 -0.87
CA LYS A 74 19.04 11.64 0.42
C LYS A 74 18.64 13.05 0.83
N ASP A 75 18.63 13.31 2.13
CA ASP A 75 18.49 14.65 2.68
C ASP A 75 19.78 15.48 2.52
N SER A 76 19.76 16.71 3.01
CA SER A 76 20.92 17.63 2.97
C SER A 76 22.15 17.11 3.76
N ASN A 77 21.97 16.15 4.65
CA ASN A 77 23.01 15.53 5.47
C ASN A 77 23.56 14.21 4.85
N GLY A 78 23.03 13.81 3.70
CA GLY A 78 23.37 12.56 3.02
C GLY A 78 22.67 11.33 3.57
N THR A 79 21.66 11.48 4.44
CA THR A 79 20.85 10.40 4.99
C THR A 79 19.73 10.04 4.03
N LEU A 80 19.49 8.74 3.80
CA LEU A 80 18.40 8.25 2.95
C LEU A 80 17.03 8.70 3.48
N LEU A 81 16.22 9.27 2.60
CA LEU A 81 14.84 9.65 2.91
C LEU A 81 13.92 8.44 2.72
N TRP A 82 13.57 7.82 3.83
CA TRP A 82 12.66 6.68 3.86
C TRP A 82 11.21 7.13 3.88
N GLN A 83 10.41 6.56 2.99
CA GLN A 83 8.95 6.72 2.98
C GLN A 83 8.30 5.41 3.44
N LYS A 84 7.35 5.49 4.36
CA LYS A 84 6.58 4.32 4.78
C LYS A 84 5.68 3.90 3.62
N ALA A 85 5.77 2.64 3.20
CA ALA A 85 4.98 2.08 2.13
C ALA A 85 3.80 1.25 2.65
N PHE A 86 4.00 0.57 3.79
CA PHE A 86 2.98 -0.24 4.44
C PHE A 86 3.34 -0.52 5.89
N GLU A 87 2.32 -0.77 6.71
CA GLU A 87 2.47 -1.34 8.03
C GLU A 87 1.27 -2.24 8.35
N GLY A 88 1.52 -3.35 9.05
CA GLY A 88 0.44 -4.25 9.39
C GLY A 88 0.83 -5.46 10.21
N LEU A 89 -0.21 -6.18 10.62
CA LEU A 89 -0.11 -7.44 11.35
C LEU A 89 0.04 -8.60 10.39
N LEU A 90 0.65 -9.66 10.87
CA LEU A 90 0.68 -10.93 10.18
C LEU A 90 -0.76 -11.46 10.01
N ARG A 91 -1.18 -11.69 8.76
CA ARG A 91 -2.53 -12.18 8.44
C ARG A 91 -2.63 -13.69 8.56
N ASP A 92 -1.62 -14.36 8.03
CA ASP A 92 -1.55 -15.83 7.96
C ASP A 92 -0.18 -16.33 8.40
N THR A 93 0.02 -17.63 8.33
CA THR A 93 1.34 -18.23 8.56
C THR A 93 2.30 -17.84 7.45
N ILE A 94 3.53 -17.51 7.85
CA ILE A 94 4.63 -17.25 6.93
C ILE A 94 4.86 -18.50 6.06
N LYS A 95 4.86 -18.32 4.75
CA LYS A 95 5.06 -19.41 3.79
C LYS A 95 6.53 -19.48 3.41
N LYS A 96 7.07 -20.69 3.42
CA LYS A 96 8.36 -21.01 2.81
C LYS A 96 8.07 -21.85 1.57
N PRO A 97 8.53 -21.47 0.37
CA PRO A 97 8.36 -22.31 -0.79
C PRO A 97 9.03 -23.65 -0.54
N LYS A 98 8.41 -24.71 -1.00
CA LYS A 98 9.02 -26.04 -0.94
C LYS A 98 10.25 -26.00 -1.86
N SER A 99 11.45 -25.93 -1.27
CA SER A 99 12.67 -26.02 -2.06
C SER A 99 12.61 -27.31 -2.88
N SER A 100 12.86 -27.21 -4.17
CA SER A 100 12.98 -28.38 -5.06
C SER A 100 14.27 -29.18 -4.78
N TYR A 101 15.03 -28.78 -3.78
CA TYR A 101 16.20 -29.51 -3.32
C TYR A 101 15.78 -30.72 -2.48
N THR A 102 15.83 -31.89 -3.10
CA THR A 102 15.86 -33.14 -2.35
C THR A 102 17.13 -33.15 -1.48
N LYS A 103 17.00 -33.54 -0.20
CA LYS A 103 18.10 -33.68 0.81
C LYS A 103 19.34 -34.48 0.38
N SER A 104 19.49 -34.81 -0.89
CA SER A 104 20.57 -35.64 -1.45
C SER A 104 21.60 -34.86 -2.26
N GLY A 105 21.72 -33.56 -2.13
CA GLY A 105 22.88 -32.83 -2.67
C GLY A 105 23.25 -33.06 -4.15
N LYS A 106 22.36 -33.63 -4.95
CA LYS A 106 22.60 -33.86 -6.39
C LYS A 106 21.73 -32.92 -7.20
N LEU A 107 22.37 -31.87 -7.71
CA LEU A 107 21.79 -31.08 -8.80
C LEU A 107 21.23 -31.99 -9.90
N ARG A 108 19.93 -31.97 -10.11
CA ARG A 108 19.35 -32.53 -11.33
C ARG A 108 19.77 -31.62 -12.48
N LYS A 109 20.83 -32.00 -13.20
CA LYS A 109 21.15 -31.40 -14.50
C LYS A 109 19.97 -31.63 -15.42
N SER A 110 19.20 -30.61 -15.69
CA SER A 110 18.20 -30.64 -16.75
C SER A 110 18.95 -30.81 -18.08
N LYS A 111 18.68 -31.90 -18.78
CA LYS A 111 19.16 -32.12 -20.15
C LYS A 111 18.33 -31.25 -21.10
N ALA A 112 18.52 -29.94 -21.10
CA ALA A 112 18.06 -29.10 -22.19
C ALA A 112 19.24 -28.93 -23.18
N LYS A 113 19.17 -29.64 -24.29
CA LYS A 113 19.98 -29.32 -25.45
C LYS A 113 19.48 -28.03 -26.08
N THR A 114 20.07 -26.91 -25.74
CA THR A 114 19.88 -25.68 -26.49
C THR A 114 21.20 -25.31 -27.18
N LYS A 115 21.17 -25.46 -28.47
CA LYS A 115 22.16 -24.99 -29.45
C LYS A 115 21.72 -23.56 -29.78
N TYR A 116 22.54 -22.61 -29.43
CA TYR A 116 22.58 -21.16 -29.66
C TYR A 116 22.70 -20.38 -28.35
N LEU A 117 23.94 -19.98 -28.08
CA LEU A 117 24.31 -19.00 -27.05
C LEU A 117 23.97 -17.61 -27.57
N THR A 118 22.87 -17.04 -27.13
CA THR A 118 22.76 -15.61 -26.93
C THR A 118 22.87 -15.38 -25.42
N PRO A 119 23.68 -14.42 -24.93
CA PRO A 119 23.65 -14.08 -23.51
C PRO A 119 22.27 -13.44 -23.23
N ALA A 120 21.33 -14.25 -22.80
CA ALA A 120 20.16 -13.72 -22.14
C ALA A 120 20.67 -13.13 -20.81
N VAL A 121 20.62 -11.81 -20.70
CA VAL A 121 20.63 -11.14 -19.41
C VAL A 121 19.34 -11.59 -18.74
N THR A 122 19.42 -12.63 -17.93
CA THR A 122 18.32 -13.01 -17.01
C THR A 122 18.30 -11.99 -15.89
N THR A 123 17.59 -10.90 -16.11
CA THR A 123 17.12 -10.02 -15.04
C THR A 123 15.90 -10.68 -14.43
N GLY A 124 16.11 -11.45 -13.40
CA GLY A 124 15.04 -12.11 -12.65
C GLY A 124 15.68 -13.00 -11.60
N VAL A 125 15.21 -12.88 -10.38
CA VAL A 125 15.54 -13.83 -9.33
C VAL A 125 15.10 -15.21 -9.82
N ASP A 126 16.02 -16.16 -9.96
CA ASP A 126 15.69 -17.52 -10.36
C ASP A 126 14.70 -18.11 -9.37
N GLU A 127 13.67 -18.86 -9.84
CA GLU A 127 12.69 -19.57 -9.00
C GLU A 127 13.32 -20.57 -7.99
N ALA A 128 14.66 -20.64 -7.96
CA ALA A 128 15.45 -21.50 -7.10
C ALA A 128 15.91 -20.82 -5.79
N ASP A 129 15.69 -19.51 -5.63
CA ASP A 129 16.12 -18.79 -4.43
C ASP A 129 15.23 -19.12 -3.23
N ASP A 130 15.86 -19.37 -2.08
CA ASP A 130 15.15 -19.55 -0.82
C ASP A 130 14.59 -18.19 -0.38
N TYR A 131 13.26 -18.11 -0.26
CA TYR A 131 12.60 -16.90 0.25
C TYR A 131 11.53 -17.25 1.28
N ILE A 132 11.14 -16.28 2.08
CA ILE A 132 9.93 -16.32 2.88
C ILE A 132 8.91 -15.35 2.30
N GLU A 133 7.64 -15.75 2.29
CA GLU A 133 6.50 -14.94 1.88
C GLU A 133 5.64 -14.66 3.10
N ILE A 134 5.34 -13.40 3.33
CA ILE A 134 4.63 -12.91 4.50
C ILE A 134 3.42 -12.11 4.03
N ASP A 135 2.22 -12.62 4.35
CA ASP A 135 0.98 -11.91 4.07
C ASP A 135 0.62 -11.02 5.26
N LEU A 136 0.43 -9.73 4.99
CA LEU A 136 0.17 -8.70 5.97
C LEU A 136 -1.22 -8.10 5.77
N GLN A 137 -1.83 -7.67 6.86
CA GLN A 137 -3.08 -6.92 6.86
C GLN A 137 -2.89 -5.63 7.63
N GLU A 138 -3.29 -4.51 7.03
CA GLU A 138 -3.18 -3.21 7.64
C GLU A 138 -4.01 -3.10 8.93
N GLY A 139 -3.49 -2.33 9.86
CA GLY A 139 -4.09 -2.07 11.16
C GLY A 139 -3.28 -2.64 12.31
N ASN A 140 -3.59 -2.17 13.50
CA ASN A 140 -2.96 -2.63 14.74
C ASN A 140 -3.77 -3.74 15.44
N GLY A 141 -4.70 -4.38 14.72
CA GLY A 141 -5.60 -5.41 15.24
C GLY A 141 -6.80 -4.87 16.03
N THR A 142 -6.74 -3.63 16.49
CA THR A 142 -7.84 -3.03 17.27
C THR A 142 -8.96 -2.48 16.38
N ASP A 143 -8.66 -2.11 15.14
CA ASP A 143 -9.62 -1.55 14.20
C ASP A 143 -10.51 -2.62 13.52
N ILE A 144 -10.00 -3.85 13.33
CA ILE A 144 -10.69 -4.90 12.58
C ILE A 144 -11.84 -5.50 13.39
N GLY A 145 -11.62 -5.71 14.68
CA GLY A 145 -12.59 -6.36 15.59
C GLY A 145 -13.35 -5.40 16.50
N THR A 146 -13.03 -4.12 16.51
CA THR A 146 -13.63 -3.17 17.45
C THR A 146 -15.07 -2.85 17.06
N PHE A 147 -15.99 -3.18 17.96
CA PHE A 147 -17.39 -2.87 17.84
C PHE A 147 -17.73 -1.58 18.59
N VAL A 148 -18.46 -0.69 17.94
CA VAL A 148 -18.90 0.59 18.50
C VAL A 148 -20.36 0.52 18.91
N SER A 149 -20.65 0.90 20.16
CA SER A 149 -22.01 1.12 20.65
C SER A 149 -22.07 2.48 21.31
N LYS A 150 -22.33 3.52 20.51
CA LYS A 150 -22.38 4.93 20.96
C LYS A 150 -23.60 5.64 20.40
N SER A 151 -24.10 6.61 21.14
CA SER A 151 -25.15 7.51 20.68
C SER A 151 -24.72 8.97 20.81
N TYR A 152 -25.08 9.76 19.81
CA TYR A 152 -24.79 11.19 19.78
C TYR A 152 -26.07 11.99 19.61
N LYS A 153 -26.21 13.06 20.38
CA LYS A 153 -27.42 13.91 20.38
C LYS A 153 -27.46 14.80 19.13
N LYS A 154 -28.64 15.25 18.75
CA LYS A 154 -28.85 16.38 17.82
C LYS A 154 -27.96 17.56 18.24
N GLY A 155 -27.36 18.24 17.27
CA GLY A 155 -26.47 19.38 17.47
C GLY A 155 -25.02 19.02 17.73
N PHE A 156 -24.68 17.73 17.79
CA PHE A 156 -23.28 17.32 17.96
C PHE A 156 -22.51 17.50 16.64
N ASP A 157 -21.28 17.99 16.71
CA ASP A 157 -20.42 18.23 15.55
C ASP A 157 -19.90 16.91 14.96
N VAL A 158 -20.08 16.71 13.65
CA VAL A 158 -19.74 15.46 12.97
C VAL A 158 -18.25 15.21 12.97
N LYS A 159 -17.39 16.22 12.79
CA LYS A 159 -15.93 16.02 12.87
C LYS A 159 -15.48 15.57 14.26
N LYS A 160 -16.13 16.06 15.32
CA LYS A 160 -15.85 15.60 16.68
C LYS A 160 -16.25 14.14 16.88
N ILE A 161 -17.35 13.69 16.28
CA ILE A 161 -17.75 12.27 16.30
C ILE A 161 -16.69 11.41 15.62
N LEU A 162 -16.25 11.79 14.43
CA LEU A 162 -15.20 11.08 13.69
C LEU A 162 -13.89 11.03 14.48
N THR A 163 -13.52 12.15 15.11
CA THR A 163 -12.32 12.22 15.96
C THR A 163 -12.44 11.31 17.19
N ASP A 164 -13.61 11.25 17.82
CA ASP A 164 -13.88 10.38 18.98
C ASP A 164 -13.83 8.89 18.60
N LEU A 165 -14.33 8.56 17.41
CA LEU A 165 -14.26 7.19 16.87
C LEU A 165 -12.82 6.78 16.56
N ALA A 166 -12.05 7.61 15.85
CA ALA A 166 -10.65 7.32 15.52
C ALA A 166 -9.79 7.16 16.80
N LYS A 167 -9.97 8.04 17.77
CA LYS A 167 -9.29 7.94 19.06
C LYS A 167 -9.62 6.66 19.82
N SER A 168 -10.85 6.14 19.68
CA SER A 168 -11.24 4.91 20.39
C SER A 168 -10.48 3.66 19.92
N ILE A 169 -9.84 3.74 18.76
CA ILE A 169 -8.96 2.69 18.18
C ILE A 169 -7.49 3.10 18.16
N GLY A 170 -7.14 4.23 18.79
CA GLY A 170 -5.74 4.69 18.86
C GLY A 170 -5.19 5.26 17.56
N MET A 171 -6.05 5.61 16.59
CA MET A 171 -5.63 6.15 15.30
C MET A 171 -5.71 7.67 15.25
N GLU A 172 -4.76 8.28 14.55
CA GLU A 172 -4.82 9.68 14.15
C GLU A 172 -5.86 9.87 13.06
N ILE A 173 -6.56 11.02 13.05
CA ILE A 173 -7.49 11.38 11.99
C ILE A 173 -6.99 12.58 11.21
N VAL A 174 -7.03 12.48 9.89
CA VAL A 174 -6.66 13.53 8.95
C VAL A 174 -7.89 13.95 8.15
N PHE A 175 -8.25 15.22 8.23
CA PHE A 175 -9.33 15.78 7.43
C PHE A 175 -8.75 16.52 6.23
N ASP A 176 -9.25 16.22 5.04
CA ASP A 176 -9.00 17.07 3.88
C ASP A 176 -9.50 18.49 4.15
N LYS A 177 -8.77 19.48 3.63
CA LYS A 177 -9.06 20.91 3.80
C LYS A 177 -10.48 21.29 3.34
N ASN A 178 -11.01 20.58 2.36
CA ASN A 178 -12.34 20.83 1.80
C ASN A 178 -13.49 20.23 2.61
N VAL A 179 -13.20 19.34 3.55
CA VAL A 179 -14.23 18.74 4.39
C VAL A 179 -14.76 19.77 5.37
N LYS A 180 -15.99 20.21 5.17
CA LYS A 180 -16.71 21.10 6.10
C LYS A 180 -17.38 20.26 7.18
N SER A 181 -17.36 20.73 8.41
CA SER A 181 -18.17 20.13 9.48
C SER A 181 -19.54 20.75 9.54
N PHE A 182 -20.50 20.00 10.04
CA PHE A 182 -21.79 20.52 10.45
C PHE A 182 -22.30 19.78 11.68
N ASN A 183 -23.31 20.34 12.33
CA ASN A 183 -23.93 19.74 13.48
C ASN A 183 -25.06 18.80 13.05
N LEU A 184 -25.18 17.65 13.71
CA LEU A 184 -26.22 16.67 13.45
C LEU A 184 -27.61 17.32 13.56
N THR A 185 -28.43 17.14 12.52
CA THR A 185 -29.85 17.56 12.51
C THR A 185 -30.74 16.63 13.33
N TYR A 186 -30.34 15.36 13.45
CA TYR A 186 -31.01 14.32 14.24
C TYR A 186 -30.02 13.56 15.10
N PRO A 187 -30.46 12.93 16.21
CA PRO A 187 -29.60 12.05 16.98
C PRO A 187 -29.22 10.82 16.14
N ILE A 188 -28.03 10.28 16.33
CA ILE A 188 -27.57 9.06 15.69
C ILE A 188 -27.20 8.01 16.73
N ILE A 189 -27.44 6.76 16.38
CA ILE A 189 -26.97 5.58 17.11
C ILE A 189 -26.04 4.81 16.20
N LEU A 190 -24.84 4.55 16.70
CA LEU A 190 -23.84 3.70 16.07
C LEU A 190 -23.82 2.38 16.84
N HIS A 191 -24.09 1.28 16.12
CA HIS A 191 -24.04 -0.07 16.65
C HIS A 191 -23.53 -0.99 15.56
N ASP A 192 -22.22 -0.91 15.33
CA ASP A 192 -21.54 -1.59 14.21
C ASP A 192 -20.04 -1.65 14.46
N ASN A 193 -19.29 -2.31 13.59
CA ASN A 193 -17.84 -2.22 13.64
C ASN A 193 -17.38 -0.78 13.37
N ILE A 194 -16.16 -0.48 13.81
CA ILE A 194 -15.61 0.88 13.76
C ILE A 194 -15.49 1.42 12.33
N ARG A 195 -15.09 0.60 11.35
CA ARG A 195 -14.95 1.02 9.94
C ARG A 195 -16.28 1.42 9.34
N ASN A 196 -17.32 0.61 9.54
CA ASN A 196 -18.68 0.93 9.11
C ASN A 196 -19.19 2.20 9.81
N SER A 197 -18.91 2.35 11.10
CA SER A 197 -19.32 3.52 11.89
C SER A 197 -18.64 4.80 11.39
N LEU A 198 -17.34 4.76 11.11
CA LEU A 198 -16.60 5.87 10.51
C LEU A 198 -17.13 6.23 9.12
N THR A 199 -17.30 5.25 8.23
CA THR A 199 -17.84 5.45 6.89
C THR A 199 -19.25 6.05 6.92
N LYS A 200 -20.12 5.52 7.78
CA LYS A 200 -21.49 6.04 7.97
C LYS A 200 -21.47 7.50 8.44
N VAL A 201 -20.63 7.84 9.40
CA VAL A 201 -20.55 9.22 9.93
C VAL A 201 -19.93 10.16 8.89
N ALA A 202 -18.88 9.73 8.16
CA ALA A 202 -18.27 10.51 7.08
C ALA A 202 -19.29 10.85 5.96
N SER A 203 -20.17 9.90 5.61
CA SER A 203 -21.19 10.13 4.59
C SER A 203 -22.16 11.27 4.92
N TYR A 204 -22.39 11.58 6.20
CA TYR A 204 -23.22 12.73 6.60
C TYR A 204 -22.62 14.09 6.21
N ILE A 205 -21.32 14.16 6.02
CA ILE A 205 -20.60 15.37 5.57
C ILE A 205 -20.18 15.29 4.09
N GLY A 206 -20.75 14.34 3.33
CA GLY A 206 -20.39 14.15 1.93
C GLY A 206 -18.92 13.82 1.75
N ALA A 207 -18.38 12.97 2.63
CA ALA A 207 -16.97 12.58 2.61
C ALA A 207 -16.82 11.06 2.54
N THR A 208 -15.71 10.62 1.95
CA THR A 208 -15.23 9.24 1.99
C THR A 208 -14.29 9.06 3.17
N CYS A 209 -14.42 7.95 3.88
CA CYS A 209 -13.51 7.55 4.95
C CYS A 209 -12.66 6.38 4.48
N THR A 210 -11.34 6.51 4.59
CA THR A 210 -10.41 5.41 4.37
C THR A 210 -9.43 5.31 5.55
N ILE A 211 -8.95 4.11 5.82
CA ILE A 211 -7.87 3.87 6.79
C ILE A 211 -6.67 3.46 5.96
N GLN A 212 -5.57 4.17 6.10
CA GLN A 212 -4.32 3.91 5.42
C GLN A 212 -3.16 4.40 6.31
N GLU A 213 -2.07 3.63 6.40
CA GLU A 213 -0.91 3.96 7.24
C GLU A 213 -1.26 4.22 8.71
N ASN A 214 -2.13 3.39 9.27
CA ASN A 214 -2.63 3.51 10.66
C ASN A 214 -3.28 4.88 10.98
N ARG A 215 -3.82 5.55 9.96
CA ARG A 215 -4.52 6.83 10.04
C ARG A 215 -5.89 6.75 9.40
N VAL A 216 -6.82 7.50 9.95
CA VAL A 216 -8.16 7.67 9.36
C VAL A 216 -8.15 8.92 8.49
N TYR A 217 -8.33 8.78 7.20
CA TYR A 217 -8.44 9.89 6.24
C TYR A 217 -9.90 10.16 5.92
N ILE A 218 -10.32 11.41 6.06
CA ILE A 218 -11.66 11.88 5.67
C ILE A 218 -11.49 12.82 4.48
N VAL A 219 -11.87 12.36 3.30
CA VAL A 219 -11.70 13.06 2.03
C VAL A 219 -13.05 13.46 1.48
N GLY A 220 -13.21 14.72 1.07
CA GLY A 220 -14.45 15.21 0.46
C GLY A 220 -14.73 14.52 -0.87
N ASN A 221 -16.02 14.27 -1.18
CA ASN A 221 -16.43 13.59 -2.41
C ASN A 221 -16.40 14.51 -3.65
N GLU A 222 -16.19 15.81 -3.46
CA GLU A 222 -16.12 16.76 -4.57
C GLU A 222 -14.71 17.33 -4.71
N PRO A 223 -14.18 17.40 -5.94
CA PRO A 223 -12.88 17.99 -6.22
C PRO A 223 -12.96 19.52 -6.18
N ASN A 224 -13.39 20.11 -5.05
CA ASN A 224 -13.57 21.55 -4.94
C ASN A 224 -12.24 22.28 -4.75
N GLY A 225 -11.68 22.71 -5.85
CA GLY A 225 -11.06 24.05 -6.01
C GLY A 225 -9.77 24.34 -5.29
N VAL A 226 -8.98 23.46 -4.68
CA VAL A 226 -7.56 23.66 -4.25
C VAL A 226 -6.95 22.37 -3.70
N ALA A 227 -7.44 21.23 -4.11
CA ALA A 227 -6.75 20.00 -3.80
C ALA A 227 -5.46 19.93 -4.64
N THR A 228 -4.35 19.56 -4.00
CA THR A 228 -3.14 19.22 -4.74
C THR A 228 -3.43 17.88 -5.43
N TYR A 229 -3.77 17.92 -6.72
CA TYR A 229 -3.94 16.70 -7.51
C TYR A 229 -2.58 16.23 -7.99
N TYR A 230 -2.37 14.93 -7.94
CA TYR A 230 -1.33 14.33 -8.76
C TYR A 230 -1.81 14.38 -10.21
N GLN A 231 -0.97 14.90 -11.10
CA GLN A 231 -1.29 15.03 -12.51
C GLN A 231 -0.60 13.92 -13.30
N PHE A 232 -1.40 13.24 -14.10
CA PHE A 232 -0.95 12.17 -14.98
C PHE A 232 -1.26 12.54 -16.43
N ASP A 233 -0.30 12.30 -17.30
CA ASP A 233 -0.40 12.53 -18.74
C ASP A 233 0.08 11.31 -19.53
N GLU A 234 0.11 11.43 -20.86
CA GLU A 234 0.51 10.35 -21.75
C GLU A 234 1.96 9.90 -21.59
N GLU A 235 2.81 10.71 -20.96
CA GLU A 235 4.24 10.44 -20.83
C GLU A 235 4.53 9.65 -19.54
N ASN A 236 3.71 9.83 -18.51
CA ASN A 236 3.97 9.26 -17.18
C ASN A 236 3.01 8.14 -16.76
N ILE A 237 2.07 7.73 -17.63
CA ILE A 237 1.22 6.56 -17.40
C ILE A 237 1.16 5.65 -18.61
N GLN A 238 0.99 4.36 -18.36
CA GLN A 238 0.63 3.41 -19.41
C GLN A 238 -0.82 3.64 -19.83
N GLN A 239 -1.16 3.22 -21.06
CA GLN A 239 -2.49 3.44 -21.61
C GLN A 239 -3.61 3.06 -20.65
N PRO A 240 -4.48 4.01 -20.27
CA PRO A 240 -5.61 3.75 -19.41
C PRO A 240 -6.55 2.71 -20.02
N LYS A 241 -7.11 1.85 -19.17
CA LYS A 241 -8.12 0.85 -19.53
C LYS A 241 -9.46 1.24 -18.91
N TYR A 242 -10.49 1.32 -19.74
CA TYR A 242 -11.87 1.47 -19.24
C TYR A 242 -12.35 0.15 -18.65
N LEU A 243 -12.82 0.22 -17.43
CA LEU A 243 -13.46 -0.88 -16.72
C LEU A 243 -14.97 -0.66 -16.67
N GLN A 244 -15.70 -1.68 -16.21
CA GLN A 244 -17.13 -1.54 -15.90
C GLN A 244 -17.33 -0.53 -14.77
N ASP A 245 -18.58 -0.09 -14.56
CA ASP A 245 -18.98 0.83 -13.48
C ASP A 245 -18.28 2.20 -13.49
N LYS A 246 -18.02 2.74 -14.69
CA LYS A 246 -17.40 4.06 -14.84
C LYS A 246 -16.05 4.18 -14.14
N LYS A 247 -15.24 3.14 -14.20
CA LYS A 247 -13.90 3.12 -13.65
C LYS A 247 -12.87 3.15 -14.77
N ILE A 248 -11.71 3.72 -14.48
CA ILE A 248 -10.53 3.73 -15.33
C ILE A 248 -9.36 3.16 -14.52
N GLU A 249 -8.63 2.23 -15.11
CA GLU A 249 -7.39 1.68 -14.54
C GLU A 249 -6.20 2.13 -15.36
N PHE A 250 -5.14 2.59 -14.72
CA PHE A 250 -3.87 2.93 -15.35
C PHE A 250 -2.69 2.52 -14.48
N VAL A 251 -1.51 2.42 -15.07
CA VAL A 251 -0.27 2.12 -14.38
C VAL A 251 0.65 3.32 -14.47
N ALA A 252 1.20 3.73 -13.34
CA ALA A 252 2.14 4.82 -13.17
C ALA A 252 3.44 4.30 -12.53
N PRO A 253 4.55 5.04 -12.55
CA PRO A 253 5.70 4.77 -11.71
C PRO A 253 5.29 4.63 -10.24
N TYR A 254 6.07 3.91 -9.45
CA TYR A 254 5.77 3.71 -8.03
C TYR A 254 5.57 5.03 -7.28
N MET A 255 4.42 5.16 -6.64
CA MET A 255 4.01 6.38 -5.93
C MET A 255 3.36 6.04 -4.57
N PRO A 256 4.13 5.94 -3.50
CA PRO A 256 3.62 5.58 -2.16
C PRO A 256 2.76 6.68 -1.51
N VAL A 257 2.74 7.87 -2.09
CA VAL A 257 2.03 9.05 -1.54
C VAL A 257 0.54 9.11 -1.93
N LEU A 258 0.08 8.21 -2.80
CA LEU A 258 -1.31 8.17 -3.21
C LEU A 258 -2.20 7.63 -2.09
N ILE A 259 -3.37 8.24 -1.94
CA ILE A 259 -4.35 7.88 -0.90
C ILE A 259 -5.68 7.53 -1.57
N VAL A 260 -6.26 6.40 -1.17
CA VAL A 260 -7.61 6.01 -1.60
C VAL A 260 -8.62 7.05 -1.12
N GLY A 261 -9.56 7.41 -1.99
CA GLY A 261 -10.49 8.52 -1.79
C GLY A 261 -9.93 9.88 -2.25
N GLY A 262 -8.61 10.00 -2.42
CA GLY A 262 -7.98 11.18 -3.00
C GLY A 262 -8.31 11.36 -4.48
N PHE A 263 -7.84 12.47 -5.06
CA PHE A 263 -8.13 12.80 -6.45
C PHE A 263 -6.85 12.87 -7.28
N VAL A 264 -6.98 12.48 -8.55
CA VAL A 264 -5.94 12.62 -9.56
C VAL A 264 -6.51 13.32 -10.79
N LYS A 265 -5.70 14.14 -11.44
CA LYS A 265 -6.01 14.70 -12.75
C LYS A 265 -5.35 13.83 -13.81
N ILE A 266 -6.14 13.36 -14.78
CA ILE A 266 -5.63 12.60 -15.93
C ILE A 266 -5.89 13.41 -17.18
N THR A 267 -4.86 13.60 -18.00
CA THR A 267 -4.96 14.25 -19.31
C THR A 267 -4.34 13.31 -20.35
N ASN A 268 -5.17 12.63 -21.13
CA ASN A 268 -4.73 11.75 -22.20
C ASN A 268 -5.49 12.08 -23.50
N LYS A 269 -4.83 12.78 -24.41
CA LYS A 269 -5.44 13.25 -25.67
C LYS A 269 -5.78 12.09 -26.61
N ARG A 270 -5.00 11.00 -26.58
CA ARG A 270 -5.21 9.84 -27.48
C ARG A 270 -6.48 9.08 -27.15
N GLN A 271 -6.89 9.08 -25.90
CA GLN A 271 -8.08 8.38 -25.40
C GLN A 271 -9.20 9.33 -25.00
N GLU A 272 -9.03 10.63 -25.28
CA GLU A 272 -10.02 11.68 -24.95
C GLU A 272 -10.38 11.71 -23.46
N ILE A 273 -9.40 11.39 -22.57
CA ILE A 273 -9.56 11.49 -21.13
C ILE A 273 -8.98 12.82 -20.69
N ASP A 274 -9.81 13.71 -20.18
CA ASP A 274 -9.37 14.94 -19.51
C ASP A 274 -10.32 15.23 -18.35
N GLY A 275 -9.81 15.10 -17.12
CA GLY A 275 -10.65 15.28 -15.95
C GLY A 275 -9.96 15.00 -14.63
N VAL A 276 -10.71 15.23 -13.57
CA VAL A 276 -10.32 14.91 -12.20
C VAL A 276 -11.15 13.73 -11.72
N PHE A 277 -10.48 12.69 -11.23
CA PHE A 277 -11.06 11.41 -10.89
C PHE A 277 -10.73 11.04 -9.45
N GLN A 278 -11.65 10.37 -8.77
CA GLN A 278 -11.41 9.89 -7.41
C GLN A 278 -10.78 8.50 -7.43
N ILE A 279 -9.71 8.32 -6.65
CA ILE A 279 -9.02 7.04 -6.48
C ILE A 279 -9.91 6.10 -5.65
N VAL A 280 -10.15 4.89 -6.15
CA VAL A 280 -10.90 3.84 -5.44
C VAL A 280 -10.04 2.64 -5.08
N LYS A 281 -8.93 2.41 -5.81
CA LYS A 281 -8.01 1.33 -5.53
C LYS A 281 -6.58 1.69 -5.96
N ILE A 282 -5.61 1.26 -5.18
CA ILE A 282 -4.18 1.40 -5.46
C ILE A 282 -3.54 0.02 -5.24
N GLU A 283 -2.85 -0.49 -6.25
CA GLU A 283 -2.05 -1.70 -6.17
C GLU A 283 -0.61 -1.32 -6.53
N SER A 284 0.31 -1.43 -5.59
CA SER A 284 1.70 -1.10 -5.83
C SER A 284 2.58 -2.34 -5.77
N SER A 285 3.59 -2.37 -6.62
CA SER A 285 4.65 -3.37 -6.64
C SER A 285 5.99 -2.65 -6.57
N PHE A 286 6.86 -3.09 -5.68
CA PHE A 286 8.18 -2.50 -5.51
C PHE A 286 9.20 -3.58 -5.18
N SER A 287 10.35 -3.54 -5.84
CA SER A 287 11.45 -4.48 -5.67
C SER A 287 12.77 -3.72 -5.62
N ASN A 288 13.75 -4.20 -4.85
CA ASN A 288 15.12 -3.73 -4.88
C ASN A 288 16.05 -4.66 -5.68
N CYS A 289 15.54 -5.79 -6.13
CA CYS A 289 16.26 -6.77 -6.95
C CYS A 289 15.76 -6.85 -8.40
N ASP A 290 14.64 -6.19 -8.72
CA ASP A 290 14.06 -6.13 -10.07
C ASP A 290 13.72 -4.66 -10.41
N GLU A 291 13.69 -4.33 -11.71
CA GLU A 291 13.31 -2.99 -12.19
C GLU A 291 11.82 -2.68 -12.03
N LYS A 292 11.02 -3.64 -11.57
CA LYS A 292 9.57 -3.58 -11.52
C LYS A 292 9.08 -2.79 -10.33
N CYS A 293 9.01 -1.46 -10.49
CA CYS A 293 8.49 -0.55 -9.48
C CYS A 293 7.35 0.27 -10.08
N GLU A 294 6.12 -0.16 -9.84
CA GLU A 294 4.92 0.43 -10.45
C GLU A 294 3.76 0.55 -9.46
N THR A 295 2.88 1.48 -9.75
CA THR A 295 1.61 1.66 -9.06
C THR A 295 0.47 1.59 -10.07
N LYS A 296 -0.43 0.63 -9.90
CA LYS A 296 -1.66 0.51 -10.65
C LYS A 296 -2.77 1.22 -9.88
N VAL A 297 -3.41 2.17 -10.50
CA VAL A 297 -4.43 3.02 -9.90
C VAL A 297 -5.77 2.80 -10.61
N THR A 298 -6.81 2.53 -9.84
CA THR A 298 -8.18 2.51 -10.33
C THR A 298 -8.91 3.74 -9.81
N VAL A 299 -9.53 4.48 -10.71
CA VAL A 299 -10.28 5.71 -10.42
C VAL A 299 -11.72 5.59 -10.91
N LYS A 300 -12.60 6.38 -10.32
CA LYS A 300 -14.01 6.55 -10.77
C LYS A 300 -14.30 7.99 -11.13
N TYR A 301 -15.28 8.22 -12.02
CA TYR A 301 -15.80 9.51 -12.46
C TYR A 301 -17.31 9.62 -12.29
#